data_392b9183f6b5d8c18768f00a48133e08
#
_entry.id   392b9183f6b5d8c18768f00a48133e08
#
_cell.length_a   1.000
_cell.length_b   1.000
_cell.length_c   1.000
_cell.angle_alpha   90.00
_cell.angle_beta   90.00
_cell.angle_gamma   90.00
#
_symmetry.space_group_name_H-M   'P 1'
#
loop_
_entity.id
_entity.type
_entity.pdbx_description
1 polymer ?
#
loop_
_entity_poly.entity_id
_entity_poly.type
_entity_poly.pdbx_seq_one_letter_code
_entity_poly.pdbx_strand_id
1 'polypeptide(L)'
;MKQPNSAPATAKDQETDTGRFSNGLFDWCEAMIFSLILVVVVFTFFFRLIAVDGTSMLPTLQDHDMMIVSDLGYTPKRGDVIVVNKETFDLGPIVKRVIAVGGDTVDINFATGDVTVNGEVLDEPYIKEPTYTAEGTEFPLTVPEGQLFLMGDNRNGSSDSRDPRIGLVDERYVIGHVLAVIFPFSSFGVVS
;
A
#
# COMPACT_ATOMS: atom_id res chain seq x y z
N MET A 1 77.24 35.27 -30.33
CA MET A 1 76.52 34.39 -29.33
C MET A 1 75.28 35.11 -28.88
N LYS A 2 74.13 34.71 -29.37
CA LYS A 2 72.80 35.23 -28.97
C LYS A 2 72.13 34.22 -28.04
N GLN A 3 71.79 34.65 -26.84
CA GLN A 3 71.00 33.87 -25.92
C GLN A 3 69.53 33.90 -26.36
N PRO A 4 68.76 32.79 -26.23
CA PRO A 4 67.31 32.82 -26.46
C PRO A 4 66.58 33.32 -25.21
N ASN A 5 65.67 34.25 -25.45
CA ASN A 5 64.76 34.88 -24.49
C ASN A 5 63.65 33.93 -24.16
N SER A 6 63.59 33.46 -22.93
CA SER A 6 62.47 32.68 -22.41
C SER A 6 61.36 33.61 -21.91
N ALA A 7 60.28 33.67 -22.64
CA ALA A 7 59.09 34.38 -22.22
C ALA A 7 58.40 33.63 -21.05
N PRO A 8 57.86 34.32 -20.03
CA PRO A 8 57.14 33.69 -18.95
C PRO A 8 55.75 33.19 -19.41
N ALA A 9 55.44 31.98 -19.04
CA ALA A 9 54.14 31.41 -19.25
C ALA A 9 53.06 32.27 -18.58
N THR A 10 52.04 32.62 -19.35
CA THR A 10 50.97 33.53 -18.95
C THR A 10 50.03 32.85 -18.01
N ALA A 11 49.66 33.54 -16.95
CA ALA A 11 48.70 33.18 -15.88
C ALA A 11 47.24 32.91 -16.35
N LYS A 12 47.06 32.71 -17.66
CA LYS A 12 45.73 32.53 -18.26
C LYS A 12 45.24 31.09 -18.27
N ASP A 13 46.14 30.11 -18.04
CA ASP A 13 45.74 28.68 -18.08
C ASP A 13 45.24 28.13 -16.71
N GLN A 14 45.45 28.87 -15.61
CA GLN A 14 44.97 28.45 -14.29
C GLN A 14 43.55 28.92 -13.97
N GLU A 15 43.03 29.96 -14.64
CA GLU A 15 41.69 30.51 -14.41
C GLU A 15 40.58 29.68 -15.09
N THR A 16 40.90 28.90 -16.10
CA THR A 16 39.91 28.10 -16.85
C THR A 16 39.56 26.78 -16.20
N ASP A 17 40.41 26.23 -15.33
CA ASP A 17 40.19 24.91 -14.72
C ASP A 17 39.32 25.00 -13.47
N THR A 18 39.48 26.06 -12.67
CA THR A 18 38.62 26.31 -11.50
C THR A 18 37.17 26.66 -11.88
N GLY A 19 36.97 27.40 -12.98
CA GLY A 19 35.62 27.72 -13.50
C GLY A 19 34.89 26.47 -14.04
N ARG A 20 35.62 25.55 -14.63
CA ARG A 20 35.03 24.31 -15.18
C ARG A 20 34.67 23.32 -14.10
N PHE A 21 35.43 23.26 -13.01
CA PHE A 21 35.15 22.41 -11.84
C PHE A 21 33.97 22.94 -11.03
N SER A 22 33.87 24.27 -10.87
CA SER A 22 32.74 24.88 -10.17
C SER A 22 31.43 24.72 -10.94
N ASN A 23 31.43 24.88 -12.26
CA ASN A 23 30.24 24.68 -13.08
C ASN A 23 29.75 23.22 -13.03
N GLY A 24 30.70 22.25 -13.10
CA GLY A 24 30.36 20.84 -12.93
C GLY A 24 29.75 20.51 -11.55
N LEU A 25 30.26 21.13 -10.49
CA LEU A 25 29.72 20.94 -9.15
C LEU A 25 28.29 21.52 -8.99
N PHE A 26 28.07 22.71 -9.57
CA PHE A 26 26.73 23.34 -9.58
C PHE A 26 25.73 22.49 -10.38
N ASP A 27 26.09 21.98 -11.54
CA ASP A 27 25.25 21.10 -12.37
C ASP A 27 24.89 19.82 -11.61
N TRP A 28 25.83 19.22 -10.87
CA TRP A 28 25.56 18.07 -10.00
C TRP A 28 24.62 18.39 -8.83
N CYS A 29 24.82 19.54 -8.17
CA CYS A 29 23.94 19.98 -7.10
C CYS A 29 22.53 20.24 -7.61
N GLU A 30 22.39 20.89 -8.76
CA GLU A 30 21.11 21.14 -9.41
C GLU A 30 20.39 19.84 -9.75
N ALA A 31 21.08 18.89 -10.39
CA ALA A 31 20.53 17.58 -10.71
C ALA A 31 20.06 16.82 -9.44
N MET A 32 20.85 16.88 -8.36
CA MET A 32 20.47 16.28 -7.07
C MET A 32 19.22 16.93 -6.50
N ILE A 33 19.11 18.27 -6.53
CA ILE A 33 17.95 18.99 -6.01
C ILE A 33 16.71 18.62 -6.82
N PHE A 34 16.78 18.63 -8.15
CA PHE A 34 15.65 18.23 -8.99
C PHE A 34 15.24 16.78 -8.77
N SER A 35 16.20 15.86 -8.64
CA SER A 35 15.94 14.47 -8.33
C SER A 35 15.25 14.31 -6.98
N LEU A 36 15.72 15.03 -5.96
CA LEU A 36 15.11 14.99 -4.63
C LEU A 36 13.68 15.55 -4.65
N ILE A 37 13.48 16.69 -5.32
CA ILE A 37 12.14 17.27 -5.48
C ILE A 37 11.21 16.28 -6.19
N LEU A 38 11.66 15.64 -7.27
CA LEU A 38 10.87 14.65 -8.01
C LEU A 38 10.47 13.47 -7.11
N VAL A 39 11.42 12.92 -6.35
CA VAL A 39 11.16 11.84 -5.39
C VAL A 39 10.14 12.27 -4.35
N VAL A 40 10.31 13.44 -3.74
CA VAL A 40 9.36 13.97 -2.75
C VAL A 40 7.96 14.13 -3.35
N VAL A 41 7.86 14.70 -4.55
CA VAL A 41 6.58 14.87 -5.26
C VAL A 41 5.92 13.50 -5.50
N VAL A 42 6.66 12.54 -6.04
CA VAL A 42 6.14 11.20 -6.32
C VAL A 42 5.63 10.54 -5.03
N PHE A 43 6.44 10.55 -3.97
CA PHE A 43 6.02 9.92 -2.70
C PHE A 43 4.88 10.68 -2.00
N THR A 44 4.79 11.99 -2.15
CA THR A 44 3.72 12.77 -1.52
C THR A 44 2.37 12.59 -2.22
N PHE A 45 2.36 12.46 -3.55
CA PHE A 45 1.12 12.42 -4.31
C PHE A 45 0.63 11.01 -4.64
N PHE A 46 1.51 10.02 -4.73
CA PHE A 46 1.14 8.68 -5.21
C PHE A 46 1.16 7.60 -4.13
N PHE A 47 1.83 7.85 -3.00
CA PHE A 47 1.95 6.86 -1.93
C PHE A 47 1.59 7.47 -0.57
N ARG A 48 0.96 6.66 0.26
CA ARG A 48 0.65 6.99 1.65
C ARG A 48 1.31 5.97 2.56
N LEU A 49 1.90 6.45 3.65
CA LEU A 49 2.40 5.60 4.72
C LEU A 49 1.33 5.50 5.79
N ILE A 50 0.88 4.28 6.07
CA ILE A 50 -0.15 4.01 7.06
C ILE A 50 0.39 2.95 8.02
N ALA A 51 0.21 3.19 9.33
CA ALA A 51 0.51 2.21 10.35
C ALA A 51 -0.72 1.30 10.59
N VAL A 52 -0.48 0.01 10.71
CA VAL A 52 -1.50 -0.96 11.11
C VAL A 52 -1.81 -0.77 12.59
N ASP A 53 -3.08 -0.71 12.95
CA ASP A 53 -3.57 -0.71 14.32
C ASP A 53 -4.46 -1.94 14.53
N GLY A 54 -4.03 -2.84 15.40
CA GLY A 54 -4.74 -4.05 15.75
C GLY A 54 -4.29 -5.31 15.03
N THR A 55 -5.03 -6.39 15.28
CA THR A 55 -4.64 -7.77 14.93
C THR A 55 -5.55 -8.43 13.91
N SER A 56 -6.47 -7.69 13.30
CA SER A 56 -7.51 -8.24 12.41
C SER A 56 -6.96 -8.85 11.11
N MET A 57 -5.73 -8.47 10.72
CA MET A 57 -5.07 -8.93 9.48
C MET A 57 -3.95 -9.95 9.74
N LEU A 58 -3.83 -10.47 10.97
CA LEU A 58 -2.87 -11.56 11.25
C LEU A 58 -3.21 -12.81 10.43
N PRO A 59 -2.21 -13.54 9.91
CA PRO A 59 -0.76 -13.32 10.03
C PRO A 59 -0.17 -12.37 8.98
N THR A 60 -0.95 -11.90 8.01
CA THR A 60 -0.49 -11.10 6.85
C THR A 60 0.12 -9.77 7.27
N LEU A 61 -0.55 -9.05 8.18
CA LEU A 61 -0.09 -7.78 8.74
C LEU A 61 -0.09 -7.89 10.26
N GLN A 62 0.97 -7.39 10.88
CA GLN A 62 1.11 -7.33 12.32
C GLN A 62 0.76 -5.93 12.84
N ASP A 63 0.40 -5.88 14.13
CA ASP A 63 0.21 -4.60 14.80
C ASP A 63 1.48 -3.74 14.73
N HIS A 64 1.31 -2.45 14.44
CA HIS A 64 2.37 -1.46 14.24
C HIS A 64 3.23 -1.65 12.97
N ASP A 65 2.88 -2.55 12.05
CA ASP A 65 3.49 -2.59 10.73
C ASP A 65 3.24 -1.27 10.00
N MET A 66 4.28 -0.71 9.38
CA MET A 66 4.13 0.44 8.47
C MET A 66 4.06 -0.04 7.03
N MET A 67 3.00 0.30 6.36
CA MET A 67 2.73 -0.12 4.99
C MET A 67 2.67 1.06 4.02
N ILE A 68 3.05 0.78 2.78
CA ILE A 68 2.85 1.68 1.64
C ILE A 68 1.50 1.35 1.00
N VAL A 69 0.69 2.39 0.84
CA VAL A 69 -0.63 2.33 0.23
C VAL A 69 -0.67 3.25 -0.98
N SER A 70 -1.25 2.79 -2.08
CA SER A 70 -1.45 3.58 -3.30
C SER A 70 -2.87 3.46 -3.83
N ASP A 71 -3.41 4.57 -4.34
CA ASP A 71 -4.73 4.62 -4.98
C ASP A 71 -4.66 4.95 -6.48
N LEU A 72 -3.44 5.07 -7.02
CA LEU A 72 -3.23 5.53 -8.38
C LEU A 72 -3.89 4.62 -9.43
N GLY A 73 -5.05 5.05 -9.95
CA GLY A 73 -5.80 4.30 -10.95
C GLY A 73 -6.22 2.89 -10.49
N TYR A 74 -6.34 2.70 -9.19
CA TYR A 74 -6.64 1.42 -8.59
C TYR A 74 -8.14 1.11 -8.63
N THR A 75 -8.46 -0.10 -9.03
CA THR A 75 -9.80 -0.70 -8.92
C THR A 75 -9.69 -1.95 -8.07
N PRO A 76 -10.46 -2.07 -6.97
CA PRO A 76 -10.41 -3.22 -6.08
C PRO A 76 -10.69 -4.55 -6.79
N LYS A 77 -9.90 -5.57 -6.45
CA LYS A 77 -10.06 -6.93 -6.95
C LYS A 77 -10.09 -7.91 -5.80
N ARG A 78 -10.72 -9.05 -6.03
CA ARG A 78 -10.70 -10.17 -5.08
C ARG A 78 -9.26 -10.56 -4.74
N GLY A 79 -8.99 -10.72 -3.45
CA GLY A 79 -7.67 -11.03 -2.90
C GLY A 79 -6.87 -9.82 -2.44
N ASP A 80 -7.15 -8.62 -2.95
CA ASP A 80 -6.39 -7.42 -2.59
C ASP A 80 -6.58 -7.04 -1.10
N VAL A 81 -5.51 -6.58 -0.46
CA VAL A 81 -5.57 -5.96 0.87
C VAL A 81 -5.68 -4.45 0.68
N ILE A 82 -6.75 -3.87 1.21
CA ILE A 82 -7.09 -2.46 1.03
C ILE A 82 -7.28 -1.74 2.36
N VAL A 83 -7.08 -0.43 2.31
CA VAL A 83 -7.45 0.48 3.40
C VAL A 83 -8.74 1.16 3.03
N VAL A 84 -9.73 1.11 3.91
CA VAL A 84 -11.03 1.78 3.73
C VAL A 84 -11.33 2.70 4.90
N ASN A 85 -11.97 3.83 4.62
CA ASN A 85 -12.40 4.78 5.63
C ASN A 85 -13.85 5.21 5.35
N LYS A 86 -14.74 4.75 6.20
CA LYS A 86 -16.16 5.14 6.17
C LYS A 86 -16.46 5.93 7.45
N GLU A 87 -17.13 7.07 7.33
CA GLU A 87 -17.45 7.95 8.47
C GLU A 87 -18.21 7.24 9.60
N THR A 88 -18.89 6.12 9.29
CA THR A 88 -19.61 5.31 10.27
C THR A 88 -18.70 4.34 11.04
N PHE A 89 -17.42 4.28 10.72
CA PHE A 89 -16.47 3.47 11.48
C PHE A 89 -16.00 4.27 12.69
N ASP A 90 -16.43 3.91 13.87
CA ASP A 90 -16.05 4.59 15.13
C ASP A 90 -14.54 4.54 15.40
N LEU A 91 -13.81 3.65 14.71
CA LEU A 91 -12.37 3.37 14.89
C LEU A 91 -11.47 4.02 13.83
N GLY A 92 -12.03 4.82 12.90
CA GLY A 92 -11.25 5.39 11.79
C GLY A 92 -10.97 4.38 10.66
N PRO A 93 -9.91 4.61 9.85
CA PRO A 93 -9.58 3.73 8.73
C PRO A 93 -9.29 2.30 9.18
N ILE A 94 -9.83 1.32 8.45
CA ILE A 94 -9.58 -0.11 8.68
C ILE A 94 -8.87 -0.75 7.49
N VAL A 95 -8.08 -1.78 7.75
CA VAL A 95 -7.41 -2.59 6.74
C VAL A 95 -8.09 -3.94 6.66
N LYS A 96 -8.51 -4.36 5.47
CA LYS A 96 -9.20 -5.64 5.22
C LYS A 96 -8.83 -6.19 3.85
N ARG A 97 -9.10 -7.49 3.67
CA ARG A 97 -8.98 -8.16 2.37
C ARG A 97 -10.30 -8.14 1.63
N VAL A 98 -10.25 -7.86 0.33
CA VAL A 98 -11.40 -7.98 -0.57
C VAL A 98 -11.69 -9.45 -0.84
N ILE A 99 -12.81 -9.93 -0.36
CA ILE A 99 -13.26 -11.32 -0.58
C ILE A 99 -14.16 -11.41 -1.81
N ALA A 100 -15.01 -10.39 -2.01
CA ALA A 100 -15.89 -10.33 -3.16
C ALA A 100 -16.13 -8.88 -3.59
N VAL A 101 -16.40 -8.71 -4.88
CA VAL A 101 -16.69 -7.44 -5.55
C VAL A 101 -18.12 -7.45 -6.10
N GLY A 102 -18.58 -6.32 -6.63
CA GLY A 102 -19.92 -6.20 -7.23
C GLY A 102 -20.22 -7.34 -8.21
N GLY A 103 -21.42 -7.91 -8.08
CA GLY A 103 -21.90 -9.08 -8.85
C GLY A 103 -21.56 -10.44 -8.25
N ASP A 104 -20.61 -10.54 -7.33
CA ASP A 104 -20.26 -11.80 -6.67
C ASP A 104 -21.30 -12.20 -5.62
N THR A 105 -21.46 -13.51 -5.43
CA THR A 105 -22.27 -14.08 -4.33
C THR A 105 -21.35 -14.80 -3.34
N VAL A 106 -21.37 -14.37 -2.10
CA VAL A 106 -20.59 -14.93 -0.99
C VAL A 106 -21.49 -15.86 -0.16
N ASP A 107 -20.95 -17.01 0.22
CA ASP A 107 -21.56 -17.89 1.22
C ASP A 107 -20.47 -18.38 2.19
N ILE A 108 -20.86 -18.55 3.46
CA ILE A 108 -19.93 -18.97 4.52
C ILE A 108 -20.53 -20.14 5.29
N ASN A 109 -19.83 -21.25 5.29
CA ASN A 109 -20.17 -22.38 6.13
C ASN A 109 -19.44 -22.29 7.47
N PHE A 110 -20.07 -21.74 8.47
CA PHE A 110 -19.47 -21.57 9.81
C PHE A 110 -19.19 -22.88 10.56
N ALA A 111 -19.72 -24.02 10.09
CA ALA A 111 -19.44 -25.32 10.69
C ALA A 111 -18.11 -25.90 10.19
N THR A 112 -17.77 -25.71 8.92
CA THR A 112 -16.51 -26.13 8.32
C THR A 112 -15.47 -25.00 8.29
N GLY A 113 -15.92 -23.76 8.32
CA GLY A 113 -15.11 -22.56 8.23
C GLY A 113 -14.80 -22.12 6.79
N ASP A 114 -15.41 -22.78 5.79
CA ASP A 114 -15.19 -22.51 4.38
C ASP A 114 -15.90 -21.23 3.93
N VAL A 115 -15.22 -20.42 3.16
CA VAL A 115 -15.79 -19.27 2.44
C VAL A 115 -15.88 -19.62 0.97
N THR A 116 -17.07 -19.43 0.39
CA THR A 116 -17.30 -19.66 -1.05
C THR A 116 -17.67 -18.35 -1.73
N VAL A 117 -17.19 -18.18 -2.96
CA VAL A 117 -17.59 -17.08 -3.82
C VAL A 117 -18.02 -17.63 -5.16
N ASN A 118 -19.24 -17.29 -5.58
CA ASN A 118 -19.88 -17.82 -6.80
C ASN A 118 -19.95 -19.37 -6.83
N GLY A 119 -20.08 -19.99 -5.64
CA GLY A 119 -20.16 -21.43 -5.48
C GLY A 119 -18.82 -22.16 -5.47
N GLU A 120 -17.70 -21.46 -5.57
CA GLU A 120 -16.34 -22.02 -5.47
C GLU A 120 -15.74 -21.73 -4.10
N VAL A 121 -15.22 -22.76 -3.41
CA VAL A 121 -14.51 -22.60 -2.14
C VAL A 121 -13.20 -21.88 -2.41
N LEU A 122 -12.94 -20.82 -1.64
CA LEU A 122 -11.70 -20.05 -1.76
C LEU A 122 -10.50 -20.85 -1.22
N ASP A 123 -9.39 -20.78 -1.92
CA ASP A 123 -8.09 -21.18 -1.40
C ASP A 123 -7.47 -20.01 -0.64
N GLU A 124 -7.37 -20.15 0.68
CA GLU A 124 -7.05 -19.04 1.57
C GLU A 124 -5.80 -19.31 2.43
N PRO A 125 -4.62 -19.44 1.80
CA PRO A 125 -3.37 -19.73 2.54
C PRO A 125 -2.93 -18.60 3.47
N TYR A 126 -3.54 -17.43 3.35
CA TYR A 126 -3.23 -16.20 4.10
C TYR A 126 -4.00 -16.09 5.43
N ILE A 127 -5.04 -16.91 5.64
CA ILE A 127 -5.84 -16.80 6.87
C ILE A 127 -5.12 -17.43 8.07
N LYS A 128 -5.39 -16.88 9.26
CA LYS A 128 -4.88 -17.43 10.51
C LYS A 128 -5.54 -18.77 10.85
N GLU A 129 -6.84 -18.87 10.60
CA GLU A 129 -7.69 -20.03 10.89
C GLU A 129 -8.98 -19.95 10.09
N PRO A 130 -9.70 -21.09 9.84
CA PRO A 130 -10.99 -21.08 9.13
C PRO A 130 -12.04 -20.22 9.83
N THR A 131 -13.07 -19.79 9.09
CA THR A 131 -14.08 -18.82 9.52
C THR A 131 -15.20 -19.48 10.33
N TYR A 132 -15.13 -19.46 11.64
CA TYR A 132 -16.14 -20.08 12.52
C TYR A 132 -17.11 -19.07 13.16
N THR A 133 -16.73 -17.78 13.20
CA THR A 133 -17.53 -16.74 13.88
C THR A 133 -18.49 -16.08 12.91
N ALA A 134 -19.79 -16.26 13.17
CA ALA A 134 -20.86 -15.50 12.52
C ALA A 134 -21.10 -14.19 13.29
N GLU A 135 -21.05 -13.04 12.59
CA GLU A 135 -21.21 -11.72 13.22
C GLU A 135 -22.58 -11.09 12.97
N GLY A 136 -23.50 -11.82 12.35
CA GLY A 136 -24.91 -11.43 12.21
C GLY A 136 -25.37 -11.13 10.78
N THR A 137 -24.47 -11.07 9.80
CA THR A 137 -24.85 -11.00 8.39
C THR A 137 -25.38 -12.37 7.92
N GLU A 138 -26.48 -12.34 7.18
CA GLU A 138 -27.09 -13.55 6.60
C GLU A 138 -26.41 -13.93 5.28
N PHE A 139 -26.24 -15.23 5.05
CA PHE A 139 -25.68 -15.80 3.84
C PHE A 139 -26.63 -16.83 3.20
N PRO A 140 -26.59 -17.04 1.85
CA PRO A 140 -25.68 -16.38 0.89
C PRO A 140 -26.04 -14.89 0.66
N LEU A 141 -25.02 -14.08 0.40
CA LEU A 141 -25.12 -12.64 0.16
C LEU A 141 -24.57 -12.29 -1.23
N THR A 142 -25.37 -11.64 -2.07
CA THR A 142 -24.89 -11.07 -3.34
C THR A 142 -24.43 -9.64 -3.13
N VAL A 143 -23.21 -9.34 -3.55
CA VAL A 143 -22.60 -8.01 -3.44
C VAL A 143 -23.12 -7.11 -4.57
N PRO A 144 -23.78 -5.98 -4.26
CA PRO A 144 -24.21 -5.02 -5.28
C PRO A 144 -23.04 -4.39 -6.03
N GLU A 145 -23.29 -3.93 -7.26
CA GLU A 145 -22.29 -3.19 -8.05
C GLU A 145 -21.76 -1.96 -7.30
N GLY A 146 -20.45 -1.76 -7.36
CA GLY A 146 -19.76 -0.67 -6.66
C GLY A 146 -19.59 -0.88 -5.16
N GLN A 147 -19.89 -2.09 -4.66
CA GLN A 147 -19.66 -2.45 -3.27
C GLN A 147 -18.68 -3.63 -3.14
N LEU A 148 -18.11 -3.76 -1.98
CA LEU A 148 -17.12 -4.76 -1.61
C LEU A 148 -17.57 -5.53 -0.38
N PHE A 149 -17.32 -6.83 -0.37
CA PHE A 149 -17.38 -7.66 0.82
C PHE A 149 -15.95 -7.90 1.32
N LEU A 150 -15.67 -7.41 2.52
CA LEU A 150 -14.34 -7.38 3.11
C LEU A 150 -14.24 -8.30 4.32
N MET A 151 -13.14 -9.01 4.47
CA MET A 151 -12.85 -9.78 5.68
C MET A 151 -11.42 -9.53 6.17
N GLY A 152 -11.21 -9.70 7.47
CA GLY A 152 -9.86 -9.78 8.03
C GLY A 152 -9.26 -11.17 7.84
N ASP A 153 -7.94 -11.28 7.75
CA ASP A 153 -7.23 -12.55 7.65
C ASP A 153 -7.24 -13.31 9.00
N ASN A 154 -7.35 -12.59 10.12
CA ASN A 154 -7.66 -13.15 11.43
C ASN A 154 -9.17 -13.34 11.59
N ARG A 155 -9.72 -14.33 10.90
CA ARG A 155 -11.16 -14.56 10.70
C ARG A 155 -12.01 -14.46 11.95
N ASN A 156 -11.60 -15.08 13.04
CA ASN A 156 -12.37 -15.10 14.27
C ASN A 156 -11.98 -13.95 15.25
N GLY A 157 -11.06 -13.08 14.86
CA GLY A 157 -10.63 -11.91 15.61
C GLY A 157 -10.71 -10.60 14.79
N SER A 158 -11.64 -10.52 13.84
CA SER A 158 -11.83 -9.35 12.98
C SER A 158 -13.30 -8.95 12.94
N SER A 159 -13.61 -7.69 13.20
CA SER A 159 -14.89 -7.11 12.79
C SER A 159 -14.77 -6.63 11.35
N ASP A 160 -15.67 -7.12 10.49
CA ASP A 160 -15.62 -6.88 9.04
C ASP A 160 -17.03 -6.95 8.42
N SER A 161 -17.17 -7.21 7.12
CA SER A 161 -18.47 -7.21 6.43
C SER A 161 -19.47 -8.26 6.95
N ARG A 162 -19.03 -9.20 7.77
CA ARG A 162 -19.92 -10.13 8.49
C ARG A 162 -20.68 -9.46 9.62
N ASP A 163 -20.16 -8.35 10.16
CA ASP A 163 -20.85 -7.54 11.16
C ASP A 163 -21.75 -6.51 10.44
N PRO A 164 -23.07 -6.52 10.67
CA PRO A 164 -24.01 -5.58 10.04
C PRO A 164 -23.69 -4.10 10.30
N ARG A 165 -22.90 -3.78 11.33
CA ARG A 165 -22.46 -2.41 11.62
C ARG A 165 -21.44 -1.91 10.60
N ILE A 166 -20.63 -2.80 10.03
CA ILE A 166 -19.70 -2.53 8.95
C ILE A 166 -20.40 -2.77 7.61
N GLY A 167 -20.94 -3.98 7.43
CA GLY A 167 -21.65 -4.41 6.24
C GLY A 167 -20.82 -4.33 4.97
N LEU A 168 -21.49 -4.20 3.85
CA LEU A 168 -20.85 -3.95 2.57
C LEU A 168 -20.25 -2.54 2.52
N VAL A 169 -19.09 -2.40 1.89
CA VAL A 169 -18.35 -1.15 1.80
C VAL A 169 -18.35 -0.65 0.37
N ASP A 170 -18.80 0.57 0.15
CA ASP A 170 -18.77 1.22 -1.16
C ASP A 170 -17.31 1.47 -1.58
N GLU A 171 -16.97 1.18 -2.84
CA GLU A 171 -15.64 1.37 -3.41
C GLU A 171 -15.10 2.80 -3.24
N ARG A 172 -15.98 3.80 -3.14
CA ARG A 172 -15.59 5.21 -2.91
C ARG A 172 -14.92 5.46 -1.56
N TYR A 173 -15.08 4.56 -0.61
CA TYR A 173 -14.42 4.64 0.70
C TYR A 173 -13.02 4.02 0.71
N VAL A 174 -12.57 3.46 -0.42
CA VAL A 174 -11.22 2.90 -0.55
C VAL A 174 -10.20 4.02 -0.57
N ILE A 175 -9.29 4.02 0.40
CA ILE A 175 -8.14 4.94 0.46
C ILE A 175 -7.04 4.48 -0.50
N GLY A 176 -6.91 3.17 -0.70
CA GLY A 176 -5.94 2.57 -1.60
C GLY A 176 -5.62 1.12 -1.27
N HIS A 177 -4.80 0.54 -2.13
CA HIS A 177 -4.28 -0.83 -2.06
C HIS A 177 -2.98 -0.87 -1.28
N VAL A 178 -2.82 -1.84 -0.39
CA VAL A 178 -1.60 -2.08 0.37
C VAL A 178 -0.59 -2.80 -0.53
N LEU A 179 0.53 -2.15 -0.80
CA LEU A 179 1.56 -2.71 -1.69
C LEU A 179 2.59 -3.54 -0.95
N ALA A 180 3.08 -3.03 0.17
CA ALA A 180 4.15 -3.66 0.94
C ALA A 180 4.18 -3.15 2.37
N VAL A 181 4.70 -3.97 3.27
CA VAL A 181 5.19 -3.56 4.60
C VAL A 181 6.63 -3.11 4.46
N ILE A 182 6.96 -1.92 5.00
CA ILE A 182 8.31 -1.34 4.94
C ILE A 182 9.04 -1.32 6.28
N PHE A 183 8.29 -1.39 7.37
CA PHE A 183 8.83 -1.44 8.73
C PHE A 183 7.86 -2.19 9.64
N PRO A 184 8.35 -2.96 10.63
CA PRO A 184 9.76 -3.27 10.90
C PRO A 184 10.39 -4.14 9.79
N PHE A 185 11.72 -4.12 9.70
CA PHE A 185 12.42 -4.91 8.66
C PHE A 185 12.20 -6.42 8.76
N SER A 186 11.78 -6.91 9.93
CA SER A 186 11.38 -8.31 10.13
C SER A 186 10.11 -8.70 9.38
N SER A 187 9.23 -7.75 9.11
CA SER A 187 7.96 -7.93 8.37
C SER A 187 8.05 -7.38 6.94
N PHE A 188 9.25 -6.94 6.50
CA PHE A 188 9.42 -6.34 5.17
C PHE A 188 9.03 -7.31 4.06
N GLY A 189 8.07 -6.92 3.22
CA GLY A 189 7.61 -7.75 2.11
C GLY A 189 6.43 -7.14 1.35
N VAL A 190 6.18 -7.71 0.16
CA VAL A 190 5.00 -7.39 -0.64
C VAL A 190 3.79 -8.06 -0.01
N VAL A 191 2.68 -7.36 0.05
CA VAL A 191 1.39 -7.89 0.53
C VAL A 191 0.60 -8.39 -0.67
N SER A 192 0.19 -9.67 -0.64
CA SER A 192 -0.58 -10.32 -1.68
C SER A 192 -1.78 -11.07 -1.10
#